data_05e7b4a0eef15e3336f426b664c271f6
#
_entry.id   05e7b4a0eef15e3336f426b664c271f6
#
_cell.length_a   1.000
_cell.length_b   1.000
_cell.length_c   1.000
_cell.angle_alpha   90.00
_cell.angle_beta   90.00
_cell.angle_gamma   90.00
#
_symmetry.space_group_name_H-M   'P 1'
#
loop_
_entity.id
_entity.type
_entity.pdbx_description
1 polymer ?
#
loop_
_entity_poly.entity_id
_entity_poly.type
_entity_poly.pdbx_seq_one_letter_code
_entity_poly.pdbx_strand_id
1 'polypeptide(L)'
;MLIKLRYPLSLCFIGLLFEASLSYAQAALDSRAAETMPTFTISFDSDILDVAQDGRLLLLLATHDEQEPRFLVNTSAQTQLIFGLNVQKWAAGSELAIDKNAVGFPLKDLSAVTPGTYYVQALLNRYKDYNLSNGITVSLPPDQGEGQRWNRKPGNLYSTPVKIEIKENAANNFSISLDQVIPEIEAPIDSKYIKHITMRSELLSEFWGEDVILGAHVLLPEGFDENPDAQYPLMVFHGHFPADFGGFRTTPPDPTLEPSYSARFDLEGYNIIEQQEAYDLYQAWSGEGFPRFIAIEIQHPTPYYDDSYAVNSASQGPYGDALTYELIPYIEEQFRGIGEGWSRFTYGGSTGGWEAMAVQTFYPDEYNGAFIACPDPIDFRAYLTVNIYDDSNGYFYDSQFQTLPRPGHRDYLGNVHASQYDVNRLEAALGDKGRSGQQYDIWEATFSPMGDDGYPQRLWDKETGVIDKNVAQYWRDNYDLMHIIKRDWATLGPKLEGKLHIYAGDMDNYYLNNAVYLAEDFLEGTSNPYYGGVIEYGDRAEHCWNGDHENSNAISRLRYNTMYLPRIMERIKQSAPEGADLTSWRY
;
A
#
# COMPACT_ATOMS: atom_id res chain seq x y z
N MET A 1 -70.57 25.32 34.71
CA MET A 1 -71.25 25.04 33.46
C MET A 1 -70.19 24.36 32.58
N LEU A 2 -70.13 23.01 32.58
CA LEU A 2 -69.13 22.20 31.92
C LEU A 2 -69.60 21.86 30.50
N ILE A 3 -68.88 22.34 29.49
CA ILE A 3 -69.10 21.94 28.08
C ILE A 3 -68.14 20.84 27.77
N LYS A 4 -68.67 19.62 27.56
CA LYS A 4 -67.93 18.46 27.02
C LYS A 4 -67.85 18.58 25.49
N LEU A 5 -66.66 18.82 24.92
CA LEU A 5 -66.40 18.63 23.49
C LEU A 5 -66.13 17.17 23.25
N ARG A 6 -66.98 16.53 22.44
CA ARG A 6 -66.72 15.22 21.84
C ARG A 6 -66.00 15.43 20.51
N TYR A 7 -64.79 14.91 20.39
CA TYR A 7 -64.08 14.78 19.09
C TYR A 7 -64.46 13.45 18.45
N PRO A 8 -64.72 13.39 17.16
CA PRO A 8 -65.07 12.13 16.49
C PRO A 8 -63.82 11.30 16.15
N LEU A 9 -63.99 9.97 16.28
CA LEU A 9 -63.06 8.88 16.03
C LEU A 9 -62.66 8.69 14.53
N SER A 10 -62.83 9.68 13.66
CA SER A 10 -62.62 9.51 12.21
C SER A 10 -61.20 9.79 11.71
N LEU A 11 -60.25 10.25 12.54
CA LEU A 11 -58.89 10.58 12.09
C LEU A 11 -57.90 9.38 12.15
N CYS A 12 -58.18 8.32 12.91
CA CYS A 12 -57.27 7.17 13.00
C CYS A 12 -57.29 6.23 11.78
N PHE A 13 -58.40 6.20 11.02
CA PHE A 13 -58.50 5.29 9.84
C PHE A 13 -57.81 5.85 8.58
N ILE A 14 -57.65 7.17 8.44
CA ILE A 14 -56.99 7.77 7.27
C ILE A 14 -55.48 7.65 7.38
N GLY A 15 -54.90 7.70 8.59
CA GLY A 15 -53.45 7.47 8.81
C GLY A 15 -53.00 6.07 8.47
N LEU A 16 -53.74 5.04 8.88
CA LEU A 16 -53.42 3.64 8.61
C LEU A 16 -53.53 3.26 7.13
N LEU A 17 -54.43 3.89 6.38
CA LEU A 17 -54.56 3.68 4.92
C LEU A 17 -53.44 4.38 4.13
N PHE A 18 -52.92 5.49 4.65
CA PHE A 18 -51.78 6.20 4.01
C PHE A 18 -50.46 5.46 4.25
N GLU A 19 -50.20 4.94 5.44
CA GLU A 19 -49.01 4.13 5.74
C GLU A 19 -49.05 2.78 4.98
N ALA A 20 -50.21 2.12 4.85
CA ALA A 20 -50.35 0.92 4.08
C ALA A 20 -50.15 1.14 2.56
N SER A 21 -50.60 2.29 2.03
CA SER A 21 -50.40 2.64 0.62
C SER A 21 -48.95 3.05 0.32
N LEU A 22 -48.26 3.68 1.25
CA LEU A 22 -46.83 3.99 1.14
C LEU A 22 -45.97 2.72 1.20
N SER A 23 -46.29 1.79 2.10
CA SER A 23 -45.58 0.49 2.17
C SER A 23 -45.84 -0.40 0.95
N TYR A 24 -47.05 -0.38 0.39
CA TYR A 24 -47.35 -1.08 -0.86
C TYR A 24 -46.66 -0.44 -2.08
N ALA A 25 -46.61 0.88 -2.15
CA ALA A 25 -45.92 1.60 -3.19
C ALA A 25 -44.39 1.38 -3.11
N GLN A 26 -43.84 1.37 -1.90
CA GLN A 26 -42.42 1.08 -1.66
C GLN A 26 -42.10 -0.37 -2.02
N ALA A 27 -42.93 -1.36 -1.58
CA ALA A 27 -42.74 -2.77 -1.93
C ALA A 27 -42.89 -3.03 -3.45
N ALA A 28 -43.75 -2.28 -4.14
CA ALA A 28 -43.91 -2.36 -5.60
C ALA A 28 -42.71 -1.71 -6.34
N LEU A 29 -42.14 -0.63 -5.80
CA LEU A 29 -40.92 -0.01 -6.31
C LEU A 29 -39.72 -0.93 -6.09
N ASP A 30 -39.61 -1.52 -4.90
CA ASP A 30 -38.53 -2.45 -4.56
C ASP A 30 -38.61 -3.74 -5.41
N SER A 31 -39.83 -4.28 -5.67
CA SER A 31 -40.02 -5.44 -6.55
C SER A 31 -39.69 -5.10 -8.01
N ARG A 32 -40.02 -3.90 -8.49
CA ARG A 32 -39.75 -3.47 -9.85
C ARG A 32 -38.25 -3.16 -10.05
N ALA A 33 -37.59 -2.61 -9.02
CA ALA A 33 -36.13 -2.45 -9.02
C ALA A 33 -35.42 -3.80 -9.04
N ALA A 34 -35.93 -4.82 -8.33
CA ALA A 34 -35.39 -6.16 -8.34
C ALA A 34 -35.57 -6.89 -9.70
N GLU A 35 -36.65 -6.61 -10.44
CA GLU A 35 -36.89 -7.18 -11.77
C GLU A 35 -36.02 -6.56 -12.90
N THR A 36 -35.43 -5.37 -12.67
CA THR A 36 -34.66 -4.62 -13.68
C THR A 36 -33.17 -4.58 -13.39
N MET A 37 -32.75 -4.99 -12.19
CA MET A 37 -31.33 -5.04 -11.81
C MET A 37 -30.57 -6.03 -12.69
N PRO A 38 -29.39 -5.66 -13.24
CA PRO A 38 -28.57 -6.60 -13.99
C PRO A 38 -28.06 -7.71 -13.09
N THR A 39 -28.13 -8.94 -13.59
CA THR A 39 -27.60 -10.14 -12.92
C THR A 39 -26.52 -10.74 -13.79
N PHE A 40 -25.40 -11.07 -13.19
CA PHE A 40 -24.27 -11.70 -13.87
C PHE A 40 -24.04 -13.08 -13.30
N THR A 41 -24.09 -14.09 -14.17
CA THR A 41 -23.77 -15.47 -13.83
C THR A 41 -22.37 -15.77 -14.32
N ILE A 42 -21.47 -16.10 -13.39
CA ILE A 42 -20.07 -16.36 -13.68
C ILE A 42 -19.79 -17.85 -13.50
N SER A 43 -18.97 -18.42 -14.39
CA SER A 43 -18.52 -19.82 -14.33
C SER A 43 -17.05 -19.93 -14.79
N PHE A 44 -16.44 -21.07 -14.54
CA PHE A 44 -15.18 -21.50 -15.16
C PHE A 44 -15.24 -23.00 -15.40
N ASP A 45 -14.58 -23.46 -16.46
CA ASP A 45 -14.58 -24.86 -16.85
C ASP A 45 -13.43 -25.65 -16.24
N SER A 46 -13.59 -26.97 -16.12
CA SER A 46 -12.56 -27.88 -15.61
C SER A 46 -11.30 -27.94 -16.50
N ASP A 47 -11.41 -27.54 -17.77
CA ASP A 47 -10.29 -27.47 -18.69
C ASP A 47 -9.33 -26.30 -18.35
N ILE A 48 -9.84 -25.28 -17.65
CA ILE A 48 -9.04 -24.16 -17.14
C ILE A 48 -8.43 -24.53 -15.78
N LEU A 49 -9.28 -25.05 -14.88
CA LEU A 49 -8.86 -25.48 -13.54
C LEU A 49 -9.89 -26.49 -13.00
N ASP A 50 -9.43 -27.67 -12.58
CA ASP A 50 -10.26 -28.80 -12.18
C ASP A 50 -10.53 -28.90 -10.67
N VAL A 51 -10.01 -27.94 -9.87
CA VAL A 51 -10.18 -27.90 -8.42
C VAL A 51 -11.07 -26.74 -7.98
N ALA A 52 -11.83 -26.96 -6.90
CA ALA A 52 -12.65 -25.90 -6.32
C ALA A 52 -11.82 -24.74 -5.80
N GLN A 53 -12.31 -23.52 -5.93
CA GLN A 53 -11.60 -22.28 -5.65
C GLN A 53 -12.16 -21.53 -4.47
N ASP A 54 -11.28 -20.99 -3.65
CA ASP A 54 -11.55 -19.92 -2.69
C ASP A 54 -10.95 -18.61 -3.21
N GLY A 55 -11.60 -17.48 -2.93
CA GLY A 55 -11.08 -16.20 -3.38
C GLY A 55 -12.07 -15.05 -3.37
N ARG A 56 -11.69 -13.98 -4.05
CA ARG A 56 -12.53 -12.81 -4.30
C ARG A 56 -12.88 -12.74 -5.78
N LEU A 57 -14.15 -12.96 -6.09
CA LEU A 57 -14.68 -12.76 -7.44
C LEU A 57 -14.99 -11.29 -7.65
N LEU A 58 -14.40 -10.71 -8.69
CA LEU A 58 -14.53 -9.30 -9.08
C LEU A 58 -15.27 -9.22 -10.42
N LEU A 59 -16.30 -8.41 -10.46
CA LEU A 59 -17.02 -8.04 -11.69
C LEU A 59 -16.70 -6.57 -12.01
N LEU A 60 -16.23 -6.32 -13.23
CA LEU A 60 -15.75 -5.02 -13.69
C LEU A 60 -16.59 -4.58 -14.88
N LEU A 61 -17.11 -3.34 -14.83
CA LEU A 61 -17.90 -2.75 -15.91
C LEU A 61 -17.25 -1.43 -16.32
N ALA A 62 -16.78 -1.34 -17.57
CA ALA A 62 -16.21 -0.13 -18.13
C ALA A 62 -17.13 0.45 -19.24
N THR A 63 -17.13 1.78 -19.37
CA THR A 63 -17.91 2.50 -20.39
C THR A 63 -17.16 2.66 -21.71
N HIS A 64 -15.89 2.28 -21.76
CA HIS A 64 -15.01 2.31 -22.94
C HIS A 64 -14.08 1.10 -22.96
N ASP A 65 -13.42 0.85 -24.09
CA ASP A 65 -12.56 -0.32 -24.38
C ASP A 65 -11.11 0.07 -24.74
N GLU A 66 -10.64 1.22 -24.25
CA GLU A 66 -9.25 1.65 -24.43
C GLU A 66 -8.24 0.71 -23.78
N GLN A 67 -8.66 0.10 -22.66
CA GLN A 67 -7.93 -0.95 -21.94
C GLN A 67 -8.93 -1.99 -21.41
N GLU A 68 -8.42 -3.15 -20.98
CA GLU A 68 -9.27 -4.13 -20.28
C GLU A 68 -9.85 -3.53 -18.99
N PRO A 69 -11.12 -3.80 -18.64
CA PRO A 69 -11.78 -3.26 -17.43
C PRO A 69 -10.98 -3.42 -16.14
N ARG A 70 -10.22 -4.51 -15.99
CA ARG A 70 -9.37 -4.76 -14.81
C ARG A 70 -8.24 -3.73 -14.60
N PHE A 71 -7.93 -2.91 -15.60
CA PHE A 71 -6.92 -1.86 -15.51
C PHE A 71 -7.51 -0.44 -15.36
N LEU A 72 -8.84 -0.32 -15.32
CA LEU A 72 -9.54 0.96 -15.32
C LEU A 72 -10.13 1.34 -13.95
N VAL A 73 -9.88 0.55 -12.90
CA VAL A 73 -10.37 0.80 -11.53
C VAL A 73 -9.30 1.54 -10.72
N ASN A 74 -9.68 2.67 -10.15
CA ASN A 74 -8.84 3.52 -9.31
C ASN A 74 -9.71 4.42 -8.42
N THR A 75 -9.12 5.34 -7.65
CA THR A 75 -9.85 6.28 -6.78
C THR A 75 -10.14 7.64 -7.42
N SER A 76 -9.89 7.81 -8.73
CA SER A 76 -10.18 9.05 -9.44
C SER A 76 -11.63 9.14 -9.89
N ALA A 77 -12.04 10.34 -10.32
CA ALA A 77 -13.37 10.57 -10.90
C ALA A 77 -13.62 9.81 -12.21
N GLN A 78 -12.56 9.33 -12.88
CA GLN A 78 -12.64 8.54 -14.12
C GLN A 78 -12.70 7.03 -13.87
N THR A 79 -12.70 6.59 -12.61
CA THR A 79 -12.77 5.17 -12.26
C THR A 79 -13.95 4.47 -12.93
N GLN A 80 -13.75 3.23 -13.31
CA GLN A 80 -14.81 2.36 -13.78
C GLN A 80 -15.40 1.53 -12.62
N LEU A 81 -16.49 0.82 -12.87
CA LEU A 81 -17.24 0.13 -11.82
C LEU A 81 -16.59 -1.21 -11.47
N ILE A 82 -16.54 -1.51 -10.16
CA ILE A 82 -16.14 -2.82 -9.64
C ILE A 82 -17.14 -3.31 -8.59
N PHE A 83 -17.41 -4.62 -8.60
CA PHE A 83 -18.25 -5.31 -7.63
C PHE A 83 -17.56 -6.60 -7.19
N GLY A 84 -17.36 -6.78 -5.89
CA GLY A 84 -16.63 -7.91 -5.32
C GLY A 84 -17.50 -8.80 -4.44
N LEU A 85 -17.30 -10.11 -4.57
CA LEU A 85 -17.99 -11.14 -3.80
C LEU A 85 -17.00 -12.23 -3.38
N ASN A 86 -17.02 -12.64 -2.10
CA ASN A 86 -16.22 -13.79 -1.66
C ASN A 86 -16.80 -15.10 -2.18
N VAL A 87 -15.93 -15.98 -2.60
CA VAL A 87 -16.29 -17.34 -3.00
C VAL A 87 -15.54 -18.35 -2.15
N GLN A 88 -16.21 -19.46 -1.81
CA GLN A 88 -15.65 -20.56 -1.05
C GLN A 88 -16.01 -21.87 -1.71
N LYS A 89 -15.01 -22.73 -1.93
CA LYS A 89 -15.15 -24.05 -2.56
C LYS A 89 -15.98 -24.02 -3.84
N TRP A 90 -15.80 -22.97 -4.63
CA TRP A 90 -16.50 -22.81 -5.90
C TRP A 90 -15.97 -23.81 -6.92
N ALA A 91 -16.83 -24.78 -7.28
CA ALA A 91 -16.45 -25.91 -8.14
C ALA A 91 -16.43 -25.51 -9.62
N ALA A 92 -15.52 -26.08 -10.39
CA ALA A 92 -15.52 -25.99 -11.85
C ALA A 92 -16.86 -26.45 -12.44
N GLY A 93 -17.32 -25.78 -13.48
CA GLY A 93 -18.62 -26.05 -14.15
C GLY A 93 -19.84 -25.59 -13.36
N SER A 94 -19.69 -25.06 -12.13
CA SER A 94 -20.81 -24.49 -11.40
C SER A 94 -20.95 -22.99 -11.68
N GLU A 95 -22.18 -22.53 -11.69
CA GLU A 95 -22.52 -21.12 -11.89
C GLU A 95 -22.65 -20.38 -10.56
N LEU A 96 -22.16 -19.15 -10.52
CA LEU A 96 -22.29 -18.26 -9.38
C LEU A 96 -22.90 -16.93 -9.85
N ALA A 97 -23.99 -16.51 -9.22
CA ALA A 97 -24.62 -15.24 -9.51
C ALA A 97 -24.01 -14.11 -8.68
N ILE A 98 -23.63 -13.02 -9.35
CA ILE A 98 -23.31 -11.75 -8.71
C ILE A 98 -24.57 -10.89 -8.73
N ASP A 99 -25.05 -10.56 -7.53
CA ASP A 99 -26.28 -9.82 -7.30
C ASP A 99 -26.03 -8.61 -6.35
N LYS A 100 -27.08 -8.13 -5.71
CA LYS A 100 -27.05 -7.01 -4.75
C LYS A 100 -26.15 -7.24 -3.51
N ASN A 101 -25.68 -8.48 -3.28
CA ASN A 101 -24.82 -8.81 -2.14
C ASN A 101 -23.34 -8.51 -2.43
N ALA A 102 -22.99 -8.26 -3.68
CA ALA A 102 -21.64 -7.83 -4.04
C ALA A 102 -21.38 -6.40 -3.54
N VAL A 103 -20.20 -6.21 -2.97
CA VAL A 103 -19.74 -4.90 -2.52
C VAL A 103 -19.22 -4.10 -3.71
N GLY A 104 -19.83 -2.97 -4.01
CA GLY A 104 -19.49 -2.18 -5.19
C GLY A 104 -18.74 -0.88 -4.90
N PHE A 105 -18.00 -0.40 -5.91
CA PHE A 105 -17.36 0.92 -5.96
C PHE A 105 -17.33 1.44 -7.41
N PRO A 106 -17.51 2.75 -7.69
CA PRO A 106 -18.01 3.79 -6.77
C PRO A 106 -19.50 3.65 -6.44
N LEU A 107 -20.23 2.79 -7.16
CA LEU A 107 -21.63 2.47 -6.86
C LEU A 107 -21.69 1.46 -5.72
N LYS A 108 -22.70 1.60 -4.85
CA LYS A 108 -22.85 0.74 -3.67
C LYS A 108 -23.07 -0.73 -4.04
N ASP A 109 -23.91 -0.99 -5.04
CA ASP A 109 -24.27 -2.31 -5.54
C ASP A 109 -24.78 -2.22 -7.00
N LEU A 110 -25.06 -3.39 -7.59
CA LEU A 110 -25.52 -3.51 -8.98
C LEU A 110 -26.86 -2.84 -9.27
N SER A 111 -27.70 -2.56 -8.27
CA SER A 111 -29.00 -1.91 -8.48
C SER A 111 -28.87 -0.45 -8.91
N ALA A 112 -27.71 0.16 -8.66
CA ALA A 112 -27.41 1.55 -9.03
C ALA A 112 -26.80 1.67 -10.44
N VAL A 113 -26.53 0.57 -11.14
CA VAL A 113 -25.97 0.59 -12.50
C VAL A 113 -27.03 1.09 -13.49
N THR A 114 -26.71 2.14 -14.21
CA THR A 114 -27.63 2.77 -15.16
C THR A 114 -27.70 2.00 -16.49
N PRO A 115 -28.84 2.04 -17.21
CA PRO A 115 -28.93 1.52 -18.57
C PRO A 115 -27.86 2.13 -19.49
N GLY A 116 -27.26 1.32 -20.35
CA GLY A 116 -26.19 1.75 -21.23
C GLY A 116 -25.37 0.59 -21.80
N THR A 117 -24.36 0.94 -22.58
CA THR A 117 -23.38 -0.02 -23.11
C THR A 117 -22.19 -0.11 -22.17
N TYR A 118 -21.80 -1.34 -21.84
CA TYR A 118 -20.64 -1.61 -20.98
C TYR A 118 -19.75 -2.69 -21.60
N TYR A 119 -18.46 -2.59 -21.29
CA TYR A 119 -17.47 -3.65 -21.49
C TYR A 119 -17.27 -4.33 -20.15
N VAL A 120 -17.59 -5.61 -20.07
CA VAL A 120 -17.64 -6.35 -18.79
C VAL A 120 -16.56 -7.40 -18.76
N GLN A 121 -15.89 -7.48 -17.63
CA GLN A 121 -14.87 -8.48 -17.35
C GLN A 121 -15.07 -9.04 -15.94
N ALA A 122 -14.86 -10.33 -15.76
CA ALA A 122 -14.81 -10.96 -14.45
C ALA A 122 -13.40 -11.45 -14.16
N LEU A 123 -13.00 -11.42 -12.88
CA LEU A 123 -11.71 -11.90 -12.41
C LEU A 123 -11.85 -12.57 -11.05
N LEU A 124 -11.24 -13.72 -10.87
CA LEU A 124 -11.13 -14.40 -9.58
C LEU A 124 -9.72 -14.18 -9.02
N ASN A 125 -9.61 -13.36 -7.96
CA ASN A 125 -8.41 -13.28 -7.14
C ASN A 125 -8.40 -14.48 -6.19
N ARG A 126 -7.56 -15.48 -6.49
CA ARG A 126 -7.52 -16.77 -5.82
C ARG A 126 -6.83 -16.66 -4.47
N TYR A 127 -7.38 -17.39 -3.48
CA TYR A 127 -6.82 -17.50 -2.14
C TYR A 127 -6.26 -18.90 -1.90
N LYS A 128 -5.38 -18.99 -0.91
CA LYS A 128 -4.75 -20.19 -0.41
C LYS A 128 -4.88 -20.22 1.11
N ASP A 129 -5.00 -21.39 1.69
CA ASP A 129 -5.02 -21.58 3.14
C ASP A 129 -3.59 -21.60 3.69
N TYR A 130 -3.34 -20.81 4.74
CA TYR A 130 -2.13 -20.78 5.52
C TYR A 130 -2.42 -21.31 6.94
N ASN A 131 -1.60 -22.25 7.40
CA ASN A 131 -1.72 -22.84 8.73
C ASN A 131 -0.69 -22.21 9.64
N LEU A 132 -1.07 -21.16 10.35
CA LEU A 132 -0.16 -20.40 11.21
C LEU A 132 0.36 -21.24 12.39
N SER A 133 1.53 -20.91 12.91
CA SER A 133 2.16 -21.61 14.05
C SER A 133 1.30 -21.64 15.31
N ASN A 134 0.38 -20.68 15.49
CA ASN A 134 -0.59 -20.67 16.59
C ASN A 134 -1.78 -21.64 16.42
N GLY A 135 -1.82 -22.39 15.32
CA GLY A 135 -2.86 -23.37 14.99
C GLY A 135 -4.11 -22.80 14.30
N ILE A 136 -4.12 -21.51 13.97
CA ILE A 136 -5.21 -20.88 13.22
C ILE A 136 -4.94 -21.05 11.71
N THR A 137 -5.98 -21.30 10.93
CA THR A 137 -5.91 -21.30 9.47
C THR A 137 -6.56 -20.04 8.92
N VAL A 138 -5.86 -19.32 8.03
CA VAL A 138 -6.34 -18.15 7.32
C VAL A 138 -6.28 -18.36 5.81
N SER A 139 -7.26 -17.85 5.08
CA SER A 139 -7.34 -17.96 3.62
C SER A 139 -6.99 -16.61 3.00
N LEU A 140 -5.84 -16.52 2.33
CA LEU A 140 -5.25 -15.27 1.84
C LEU A 140 -4.78 -15.39 0.39
N PRO A 141 -4.69 -14.27 -0.35
CA PRO A 141 -4.10 -14.25 -1.68
C PRO A 141 -2.58 -14.45 -1.59
N PRO A 142 -2.02 -15.57 -2.11
CA PRO A 142 -0.57 -15.74 -2.13
C PRO A 142 0.04 -14.72 -3.10
N ASP A 143 1.18 -14.10 -2.73
CA ASP A 143 1.99 -13.37 -3.69
C ASP A 143 2.70 -14.35 -4.63
N GLN A 144 2.77 -14.01 -5.92
CA GLN A 144 3.42 -14.81 -6.98
C GLN A 144 4.50 -13.98 -7.71
N GLY A 145 5.02 -12.90 -7.08
CA GLY A 145 5.97 -11.96 -7.64
C GLY A 145 5.35 -10.70 -8.24
N GLU A 146 4.04 -10.49 -8.06
CA GLU A 146 3.33 -9.31 -8.56
C GLU A 146 3.16 -8.19 -7.54
N GLY A 147 3.51 -8.41 -6.27
CA GLY A 147 3.31 -7.44 -5.19
C GLY A 147 1.82 -7.17 -4.92
N GLN A 148 1.02 -8.21 -4.75
CA GLN A 148 -0.44 -8.16 -4.48
C GLN A 148 -1.27 -7.34 -5.50
N ARG A 149 -0.77 -7.17 -6.73
CA ARG A 149 -1.54 -6.54 -7.81
C ARG A 149 -2.56 -7.52 -8.37
N TRP A 150 -3.73 -7.60 -7.74
CA TRP A 150 -4.80 -8.55 -8.05
C TRP A 150 -5.13 -8.69 -9.55
N ASN A 151 -5.00 -7.59 -10.32
CA ASN A 151 -5.27 -7.53 -11.76
C ASN A 151 -4.13 -8.09 -12.64
N ARG A 152 -2.98 -8.43 -12.04
CA ARG A 152 -1.78 -8.97 -12.72
C ARG A 152 -1.25 -10.24 -12.04
N LYS A 153 -1.88 -10.69 -10.96
CA LYS A 153 -1.39 -11.81 -10.15
C LYS A 153 -1.42 -13.12 -10.93
N PRO A 154 -0.27 -13.80 -11.09
CA PRO A 154 -0.20 -15.09 -11.76
C PRO A 154 -1.16 -16.12 -11.17
N GLY A 155 -1.73 -16.93 -12.04
CA GLY A 155 -2.69 -17.96 -11.65
C GLY A 155 -4.11 -17.47 -11.35
N ASN A 156 -4.37 -16.15 -11.27
CA ASN A 156 -5.74 -15.64 -11.21
C ASN A 156 -6.49 -15.97 -12.51
N LEU A 157 -7.77 -16.32 -12.36
CA LEU A 157 -8.65 -16.57 -13.51
C LEU A 157 -9.33 -15.27 -13.92
N TYR A 158 -9.45 -15.02 -15.21
CA TYR A 158 -10.20 -13.87 -15.72
C TYR A 158 -10.91 -14.18 -17.03
N SER A 159 -11.88 -13.36 -17.37
CA SER A 159 -12.61 -13.48 -18.64
C SER A 159 -12.04 -12.56 -19.71
N THR A 160 -12.18 -12.95 -20.96
CA THR A 160 -12.12 -11.99 -22.07
C THR A 160 -13.21 -10.93 -21.88
N PRO A 161 -12.94 -9.62 -22.10
CA PRO A 161 -13.96 -8.57 -22.00
C PRO A 161 -15.10 -8.78 -22.99
N VAL A 162 -16.35 -8.61 -22.52
CA VAL A 162 -17.56 -8.77 -23.33
C VAL A 162 -18.34 -7.46 -23.38
N LYS A 163 -18.68 -7.00 -24.58
CA LYS A 163 -19.57 -5.84 -24.76
C LYS A 163 -21.03 -6.24 -24.56
N ILE A 164 -21.72 -5.57 -23.63
CA ILE A 164 -23.14 -5.78 -23.33
C ILE A 164 -23.94 -4.49 -23.41
N GLU A 165 -25.27 -4.62 -23.48
CA GLU A 165 -26.21 -3.50 -23.37
C GLU A 165 -27.17 -3.78 -22.21
N ILE A 166 -27.11 -2.96 -21.16
CA ILE A 166 -28.10 -2.96 -20.07
C ILE A 166 -29.28 -2.11 -20.51
N LYS A 167 -30.46 -2.70 -20.60
CA LYS A 167 -31.67 -2.06 -21.12
C LYS A 167 -32.59 -1.64 -19.99
N GLU A 168 -33.20 -0.47 -20.15
CA GLU A 168 -34.22 0.02 -19.26
C GLU A 168 -35.49 -0.86 -19.33
N ASN A 169 -36.06 -1.19 -18.16
CA ASN A 169 -37.30 -1.98 -18.03
C ASN A 169 -37.25 -3.35 -18.73
N ALA A 170 -36.10 -3.98 -18.79
CA ALA A 170 -35.90 -5.34 -19.35
C ALA A 170 -35.19 -6.24 -18.34
N ALA A 171 -35.32 -7.54 -18.51
CA ALA A 171 -34.47 -8.50 -17.80
C ALA A 171 -33.03 -8.42 -18.39
N ASN A 172 -32.07 -8.13 -17.54
CA ASN A 172 -30.66 -7.96 -17.89
C ASN A 172 -29.85 -9.11 -17.25
N ASN A 173 -29.84 -10.27 -17.90
CA ASN A 173 -29.13 -11.47 -17.43
C ASN A 173 -27.96 -11.74 -18.38
N PHE A 174 -26.75 -11.80 -17.84
CA PHE A 174 -25.53 -12.01 -18.59
C PHE A 174 -24.75 -13.18 -18.02
N SER A 175 -24.19 -14.03 -18.89
CA SER A 175 -23.31 -15.13 -18.50
C SER A 175 -21.90 -14.83 -18.98
N ILE A 176 -20.91 -14.99 -18.09
CA ILE A 176 -19.49 -14.74 -18.35
C ILE A 176 -18.69 -15.94 -17.87
N SER A 177 -17.82 -16.46 -18.72
CA SER A 177 -16.88 -17.53 -18.37
C SER A 177 -15.50 -16.96 -18.10
N LEU A 178 -14.85 -17.39 -17.01
CA LEU A 178 -13.42 -17.16 -16.78
C LEU A 178 -12.66 -18.14 -17.67
N ASP A 179 -12.18 -17.67 -18.81
CA ASP A 179 -11.59 -18.44 -19.89
C ASP A 179 -10.08 -18.27 -20.04
N GLN A 180 -9.48 -17.42 -19.16
CA GLN A 180 -8.06 -17.10 -19.18
C GLN A 180 -7.42 -17.28 -17.81
N VAL A 181 -6.10 -17.53 -17.81
CA VAL A 181 -5.25 -17.54 -16.60
C VAL A 181 -4.16 -16.49 -16.77
N ILE A 182 -3.91 -15.68 -15.74
CA ILE A 182 -2.79 -14.74 -15.76
C ILE A 182 -1.48 -15.54 -15.73
N PRO A 183 -0.55 -15.32 -16.69
CA PRO A 183 0.69 -16.08 -16.80
C PRO A 183 1.66 -15.78 -15.65
N GLU A 184 2.60 -16.68 -15.43
CA GLU A 184 3.72 -16.49 -14.48
C GLU A 184 4.62 -15.32 -14.89
N ILE A 185 5.26 -14.69 -13.90
CA ILE A 185 6.24 -13.62 -14.09
C ILE A 185 7.59 -14.26 -14.37
N GLU A 186 8.26 -13.78 -15.40
CA GLU A 186 9.63 -14.22 -15.70
C GLU A 186 10.59 -13.77 -14.59
N ALA A 187 11.45 -14.68 -14.16
CA ALA A 187 12.46 -14.36 -13.16
C ALA A 187 13.44 -13.29 -13.70
N PRO A 188 13.82 -12.30 -12.89
CA PRO A 188 14.79 -11.30 -13.30
C PRO A 188 16.17 -11.92 -13.57
N ILE A 189 16.93 -11.29 -14.46
CA ILE A 189 18.25 -11.78 -14.89
C ILE A 189 19.35 -10.91 -14.29
N ASP A 190 20.32 -11.55 -13.66
CA ASP A 190 21.51 -10.88 -13.12
C ASP A 190 22.29 -10.14 -14.20
N SER A 191 22.76 -8.95 -13.85
CA SER A 191 23.71 -8.18 -14.65
C SER A 191 25.09 -8.10 -13.95
N LYS A 192 26.02 -7.33 -14.54
CA LYS A 192 27.28 -6.98 -13.85
C LYS A 192 27.00 -6.30 -12.51
N TYR A 193 26.05 -5.37 -12.49
CA TYR A 193 25.79 -4.49 -11.35
C TYR A 193 24.65 -4.99 -10.46
N ILE A 194 23.60 -5.53 -11.01
CA ILE A 194 22.41 -5.95 -10.24
C ILE A 194 22.40 -7.46 -10.09
N LYS A 195 22.27 -7.91 -8.84
CA LYS A 195 22.07 -9.32 -8.46
C LYS A 195 20.73 -9.49 -7.78
N HIS A 196 20.08 -10.61 -8.03
CA HIS A 196 18.78 -10.96 -7.46
C HIS A 196 18.98 -12.09 -6.45
N ILE A 197 18.78 -11.76 -5.19
CA ILE A 197 19.04 -12.70 -4.09
C ILE A 197 17.70 -13.14 -3.51
N THR A 198 17.65 -14.43 -3.20
CA THR A 198 16.55 -15.01 -2.44
C THR A 198 17.11 -15.90 -1.34
N MET A 199 16.44 -15.90 -0.18
CA MET A 199 16.75 -16.81 0.91
C MET A 199 15.47 -17.24 1.61
N ARG A 200 15.49 -18.44 2.19
CA ARG A 200 14.43 -18.91 3.07
C ARG A 200 14.62 -18.27 4.45
N SER A 201 13.57 -17.59 4.94
CA SER A 201 13.54 -17.08 6.32
C SER A 201 13.06 -18.16 7.27
N GLU A 202 13.84 -18.47 8.30
CA GLU A 202 13.45 -19.43 9.34
C GLU A 202 12.33 -18.85 10.20
N LEU A 203 12.47 -17.60 10.63
CA LEU A 203 11.50 -16.90 11.48
C LEU A 203 10.11 -16.81 10.83
N LEU A 204 10.07 -16.40 9.56
CA LEU A 204 8.80 -16.27 8.85
C LEU A 204 8.20 -17.63 8.49
N SER A 205 9.04 -18.61 8.12
CA SER A 205 8.57 -19.97 7.82
C SER A 205 7.96 -20.65 9.04
N GLU A 206 8.50 -20.40 10.24
CA GLU A 206 7.88 -20.86 11.48
C GLU A 206 6.52 -20.22 11.71
N PHE A 207 6.40 -18.89 11.51
CA PHE A 207 5.14 -18.18 11.71
C PHE A 207 4.05 -18.66 10.74
N TRP A 208 4.39 -18.74 9.42
CA TRP A 208 3.41 -19.05 8.37
C TRP A 208 3.12 -20.55 8.22
N GLY A 209 3.92 -21.43 8.85
CA GLY A 209 3.77 -22.88 8.75
C GLY A 209 4.15 -23.46 7.38
N GLU A 210 4.84 -22.69 6.55
CA GLU A 210 5.39 -23.10 5.25
C GLU A 210 6.63 -22.28 4.93
N ASP A 211 7.40 -22.69 3.91
CA ASP A 211 8.59 -21.95 3.50
C ASP A 211 8.24 -20.55 2.99
N VAL A 212 8.79 -19.53 3.65
CA VAL A 212 8.71 -18.13 3.24
C VAL A 212 10.07 -17.68 2.72
N ILE A 213 10.06 -17.13 1.52
CA ILE A 213 11.26 -16.66 0.83
C ILE A 213 11.30 -15.12 0.91
N LEU A 214 12.38 -14.61 1.46
CA LEU A 214 12.75 -13.19 1.36
C LEU A 214 13.70 -12.98 0.20
N GLY A 215 13.70 -11.79 -0.37
CA GLY A 215 14.58 -11.43 -1.46
C GLY A 215 15.17 -10.03 -1.33
N ALA A 216 16.14 -9.75 -2.18
CA ALA A 216 16.65 -8.41 -2.41
C ALA A 216 17.22 -8.28 -3.83
N HIS A 217 17.05 -7.12 -4.43
CA HIS A 217 17.88 -6.68 -5.54
C HIS A 217 19.11 -5.99 -4.94
N VAL A 218 20.30 -6.36 -5.41
CA VAL A 218 21.58 -5.89 -4.87
C VAL A 218 22.33 -5.15 -5.97
N LEU A 219 22.54 -3.84 -5.80
CA LEU A 219 23.36 -3.02 -6.70
C LEU A 219 24.79 -3.00 -6.20
N LEU A 220 25.69 -3.63 -6.96
CA LEU A 220 27.12 -3.71 -6.66
C LEU A 220 27.88 -2.47 -7.15
N PRO A 221 28.92 -2.02 -6.43
CA PRO A 221 29.73 -0.90 -6.86
C PRO A 221 30.61 -1.27 -8.07
N GLU A 222 31.00 -0.26 -8.85
CA GLU A 222 32.02 -0.43 -9.89
C GLU A 222 33.32 -0.93 -9.28
N GLY A 223 33.99 -1.86 -9.97
CA GLY A 223 35.26 -2.45 -9.50
C GLY A 223 35.10 -3.50 -8.39
N PHE A 224 33.88 -4.00 -8.15
CA PHE A 224 33.60 -5.00 -7.10
C PHE A 224 34.46 -6.26 -7.23
N ASP A 225 34.57 -6.83 -8.44
CA ASP A 225 35.32 -8.07 -8.68
C ASP A 225 36.83 -7.83 -8.66
N GLU A 226 37.28 -6.62 -9.04
CA GLU A 226 38.69 -6.23 -9.10
C GLU A 226 39.29 -5.92 -7.72
N ASN A 227 38.44 -5.70 -6.71
CA ASN A 227 38.85 -5.37 -5.33
C ASN A 227 38.32 -6.40 -4.32
N PRO A 228 38.81 -7.65 -4.35
CA PRO A 228 38.23 -8.74 -3.55
C PRO A 228 38.40 -8.59 -2.04
N ASP A 229 39.31 -7.76 -1.57
CA ASP A 229 39.56 -7.51 -0.14
C ASP A 229 38.76 -6.30 0.41
N ALA A 230 38.04 -5.57 -0.44
CA ALA A 230 37.23 -4.43 -0.01
C ALA A 230 35.96 -4.89 0.72
N GLN A 231 35.62 -4.17 1.78
CA GLN A 231 34.35 -4.33 2.50
C GLN A 231 33.54 -3.04 2.36
N TYR A 232 32.21 -3.16 2.20
CA TYR A 232 31.35 -2.07 1.76
C TYR A 232 30.33 -1.66 2.82
N PRO A 233 30.11 -0.35 3.04
CA PRO A 233 28.93 0.11 3.73
C PRO A 233 27.66 -0.25 2.94
N LEU A 234 26.53 -0.38 3.64
CA LEU A 234 25.25 -0.81 3.09
C LEU A 234 24.22 0.32 3.09
N MET A 235 23.56 0.51 1.95
CA MET A 235 22.38 1.34 1.80
C MET A 235 21.15 0.43 1.61
N VAL A 236 20.17 0.54 2.49
CA VAL A 236 18.96 -0.29 2.50
C VAL A 236 17.78 0.57 2.04
N PHE A 237 17.32 0.34 0.83
CA PHE A 237 16.11 0.97 0.32
C PHE A 237 14.88 0.19 0.74
N HIS A 238 13.93 0.90 1.33
CA HIS A 238 12.61 0.44 1.65
C HIS A 238 11.58 1.04 0.69
N GLY A 239 10.62 0.24 0.24
CA GLY A 239 9.58 0.69 -0.67
C GLY A 239 8.80 -0.45 -1.30
N HIS A 240 7.85 -0.07 -2.15
CA HIS A 240 6.95 -1.02 -2.79
C HIS A 240 7.66 -2.02 -3.70
N PHE A 241 7.24 -3.26 -3.60
CA PHE A 241 7.68 -4.37 -4.45
C PHE A 241 6.90 -4.40 -5.80
N PRO A 242 7.49 -4.85 -6.90
CA PRO A 242 8.93 -5.04 -7.10
C PRO A 242 9.63 -3.69 -7.38
N ALA A 243 10.87 -3.57 -6.91
CA ALA A 243 11.75 -2.44 -7.20
C ALA A 243 12.94 -2.90 -8.05
N ASP A 244 13.57 -1.98 -8.79
CA ASP A 244 14.66 -2.29 -9.73
C ASP A 244 15.68 -1.16 -9.86
N PHE A 245 15.93 -0.44 -8.78
CA PHE A 245 16.79 0.75 -8.73
C PHE A 245 16.39 1.85 -9.74
N GLY A 246 15.07 2.04 -9.93
CA GLY A 246 14.53 3.02 -10.86
C GLY A 246 14.88 2.71 -12.31
N GLY A 247 15.02 1.44 -12.68
CA GLY A 247 15.38 0.99 -14.02
C GLY A 247 16.84 1.24 -14.35
N PHE A 248 17.77 1.10 -13.38
CA PHE A 248 19.22 1.27 -13.53
C PHE A 248 19.74 0.73 -14.87
N ARG A 249 20.42 1.56 -15.64
CA ARG A 249 20.86 1.23 -17.00
C ARG A 249 22.24 1.77 -17.33
N THR A 250 23.01 1.00 -18.07
CA THR A 250 24.39 1.34 -18.47
C THR A 250 24.49 2.06 -19.82
N THR A 251 23.34 2.30 -20.48
CA THR A 251 23.26 2.97 -21.79
C THR A 251 22.40 4.21 -21.71
N PRO A 252 22.66 5.24 -22.52
CA PRO A 252 21.79 6.41 -22.61
C PRO A 252 20.33 6.04 -22.91
N PRO A 253 19.36 6.97 -22.69
CA PRO A 253 17.98 6.74 -23.10
C PRO A 253 17.87 6.27 -24.54
N ASP A 254 16.87 5.42 -24.81
CA ASP A 254 16.58 4.96 -26.16
C ASP A 254 16.16 6.15 -27.05
N PRO A 255 16.94 6.50 -28.08
CA PRO A 255 16.62 7.65 -28.94
C PRO A 255 15.35 7.46 -29.80
N THR A 256 14.81 6.23 -29.84
CA THR A 256 13.58 5.90 -30.57
C THR A 256 12.34 5.85 -29.67
N LEU A 257 12.51 6.10 -28.37
CA LEU A 257 11.42 6.07 -27.42
C LEU A 257 10.48 7.25 -27.65
N GLU A 258 9.22 6.95 -27.98
CA GLU A 258 8.19 7.98 -28.08
C GLU A 258 7.84 8.51 -26.68
N PRO A 259 7.72 9.84 -26.52
CA PRO A 259 7.33 10.42 -25.25
C PRO A 259 5.98 9.88 -24.76
N SER A 260 5.88 9.51 -23.50
CA SER A 260 4.63 9.17 -22.84
C SER A 260 4.23 10.25 -21.83
N TYR A 261 2.94 10.52 -21.76
CA TYR A 261 2.39 11.42 -20.76
C TYR A 261 2.12 10.68 -19.45
N SER A 262 2.62 11.22 -18.35
CA SER A 262 2.28 10.75 -17.02
C SER A 262 1.14 11.58 -16.44
N ALA A 263 -0.05 11.00 -16.34
CA ALA A 263 -1.21 11.66 -15.73
C ALA A 263 -1.01 11.92 -14.22
N ARG A 264 -0.18 11.13 -13.55
CA ARG A 264 0.13 11.30 -12.13
C ARG A 264 0.93 12.58 -11.87
N PHE A 265 1.83 12.93 -12.77
CA PHE A 265 2.75 14.05 -12.60
C PHE A 265 2.47 15.22 -13.54
N ASP A 266 1.41 15.10 -14.37
CA ASP A 266 1.09 16.09 -15.42
C ASP A 266 2.33 16.44 -16.27
N LEU A 267 3.07 15.39 -16.71
CA LEU A 267 4.37 15.55 -17.35
C LEU A 267 4.48 14.72 -18.63
N GLU A 268 4.75 15.39 -19.75
CA GLU A 268 5.05 14.76 -21.05
C GLU A 268 6.49 14.25 -21.07
N GLY A 269 6.71 13.06 -21.65
CA GLY A 269 8.03 12.47 -21.79
C GLY A 269 8.61 11.91 -20.49
N TYR A 270 7.77 11.62 -19.51
CA TYR A 270 8.22 11.10 -18.20
C TYR A 270 9.03 9.80 -18.34
N ASN A 271 8.66 8.91 -19.26
CA ASN A 271 9.41 7.69 -19.58
C ASN A 271 10.84 7.95 -20.07
N ILE A 272 11.07 9.06 -20.79
CA ILE A 272 12.42 9.47 -21.23
C ILE A 272 13.22 9.99 -20.02
N ILE A 273 12.57 10.76 -19.14
CA ILE A 273 13.18 11.26 -17.90
C ILE A 273 13.58 10.10 -17.00
N GLU A 274 12.73 9.09 -16.81
CA GLU A 274 13.06 7.89 -16.04
C GLU A 274 14.30 7.19 -16.59
N GLN A 275 14.41 7.01 -17.91
CA GLN A 275 15.59 6.42 -18.51
C GLN A 275 16.85 7.30 -18.37
N GLN A 276 16.70 8.63 -18.40
CA GLN A 276 17.82 9.55 -18.22
C GLN A 276 18.34 9.49 -16.77
N GLU A 277 17.46 9.58 -15.79
CA GLU A 277 17.85 9.50 -14.37
C GLU A 277 18.48 8.14 -14.02
N ALA A 278 17.95 7.05 -14.60
CA ALA A 278 18.53 5.72 -14.44
C ALA A 278 19.95 5.60 -15.06
N TYR A 279 20.20 6.29 -16.16
CA TYR A 279 21.54 6.37 -16.76
C TYR A 279 22.48 7.30 -15.98
N ASP A 280 21.96 8.42 -15.47
CA ASP A 280 22.72 9.35 -14.64
C ASP A 280 23.14 8.69 -13.32
N LEU A 281 22.27 7.85 -12.73
CA LEU A 281 22.66 7.01 -11.60
C LEU A 281 23.85 6.10 -11.94
N TYR A 282 23.83 5.42 -13.10
CA TYR A 282 24.95 4.58 -13.54
C TYR A 282 26.23 5.42 -13.72
N GLN A 283 26.15 6.57 -14.36
CA GLN A 283 27.31 7.44 -14.57
C GLN A 283 27.93 7.90 -13.24
N ALA A 284 27.11 8.28 -12.28
CA ALA A 284 27.55 8.63 -10.94
C ALA A 284 28.15 7.42 -10.22
N TRP A 285 27.43 6.29 -10.20
CA TRP A 285 27.77 5.06 -9.49
C TRP A 285 29.10 4.43 -9.97
N SER A 286 29.36 4.51 -11.28
CA SER A 286 30.60 4.03 -11.88
C SER A 286 31.71 5.07 -11.94
N GLY A 287 31.42 6.33 -11.58
CA GLY A 287 32.35 7.46 -11.67
C GLY A 287 33.59 7.31 -10.78
N GLU A 288 34.71 7.94 -11.21
CA GLU A 288 35.91 8.03 -10.42
C GLU A 288 35.66 8.89 -9.16
N GLY A 289 36.07 8.41 -7.99
CA GLY A 289 35.89 9.09 -6.72
C GLY A 289 34.49 9.01 -6.11
N PHE A 290 33.54 8.33 -6.77
CA PHE A 290 32.27 7.99 -6.15
C PHE A 290 32.50 6.93 -5.05
N PRO A 291 31.96 7.11 -3.84
CA PRO A 291 32.16 6.13 -2.77
C PRO A 291 31.52 4.79 -3.12
N ARG A 292 32.24 3.71 -2.85
CA ARG A 292 31.75 2.36 -3.18
C ARG A 292 30.88 1.82 -2.06
N PHE A 293 29.60 1.69 -2.33
CA PHE A 293 28.56 1.15 -1.44
C PHE A 293 27.93 -0.10 -2.09
N ILE A 294 27.36 -0.95 -1.27
CA ILE A 294 26.31 -1.85 -1.72
C ILE A 294 24.98 -1.16 -1.45
N ALA A 295 24.11 -1.07 -2.43
CA ALA A 295 22.72 -0.69 -2.22
C ALA A 295 21.82 -1.91 -2.40
N ILE A 296 20.81 -2.05 -1.56
CA ILE A 296 19.82 -3.12 -1.68
C ILE A 296 18.41 -2.56 -1.70
N GLU A 297 17.55 -3.14 -2.50
CA GLU A 297 16.11 -2.96 -2.49
C GLU A 297 15.49 -4.26 -1.99
N ILE A 298 14.91 -4.22 -0.79
CA ILE A 298 14.35 -5.41 -0.13
C ILE A 298 13.08 -5.84 -0.86
N GLN A 299 12.94 -7.16 -1.08
CA GLN A 299 11.77 -7.79 -1.67
C GLN A 299 11.09 -8.63 -0.60
N HIS A 300 10.04 -8.11 0.01
CA HIS A 300 9.37 -8.72 1.17
C HIS A 300 7.84 -8.68 1.09
N PRO A 301 7.24 -9.08 -0.06
CA PRO A 301 5.80 -9.11 -0.18
C PRO A 301 5.17 -10.06 0.84
N THR A 302 3.94 -9.75 1.22
CA THR A 302 3.15 -10.55 2.14
C THR A 302 1.84 -10.99 1.46
N PRO A 303 1.11 -11.94 2.03
CA PRO A 303 -0.24 -12.24 1.54
C PRO A 303 -1.24 -11.06 1.67
N TYR A 304 -0.87 -9.99 2.34
CA TYR A 304 -1.71 -8.81 2.53
C TYR A 304 -1.33 -7.65 1.60
N TYR A 305 -0.03 -7.51 1.27
CA TYR A 305 0.45 -6.36 0.51
C TYR A 305 1.78 -6.63 -0.20
N ASP A 306 2.24 -5.66 -0.97
CA ASP A 306 3.51 -5.72 -1.71
C ASP A 306 4.75 -5.54 -0.83
N ASP A 307 4.59 -5.15 0.43
CA ASP A 307 5.64 -5.12 1.44
C ASP A 307 5.10 -5.47 2.84
N SER A 308 5.98 -5.63 3.82
CA SER A 308 5.65 -6.04 5.19
C SER A 308 5.66 -4.90 6.20
N TYR A 309 5.91 -3.66 5.77
CA TYR A 309 6.24 -2.53 6.65
C TYR A 309 7.51 -2.72 7.50
N ALA A 310 8.33 -3.72 7.19
CA ALA A 310 9.61 -4.03 7.83
C ALA A 310 9.58 -4.09 9.37
N VAL A 311 8.45 -4.47 9.97
CA VAL A 311 8.26 -4.60 11.43
C VAL A 311 7.69 -5.96 11.80
N ASN A 312 7.84 -6.33 13.07
CA ASN A 312 7.16 -7.49 13.63
C ASN A 312 5.68 -7.19 13.80
N SER A 313 4.81 -8.05 13.30
CA SER A 313 3.36 -7.87 13.29
C SER A 313 2.63 -9.11 13.80
N ALA A 314 1.50 -8.91 14.48
CA ALA A 314 0.67 -10.01 14.95
C ALA A 314 0.09 -10.84 13.79
N SER A 315 -0.26 -10.21 12.67
CA SER A 315 -0.93 -10.87 11.55
C SER A 315 0.00 -11.24 10.39
N GLN A 316 1.22 -10.66 10.33
CA GLN A 316 2.17 -10.93 9.26
C GLN A 316 3.40 -11.71 9.72
N GLY A 317 3.69 -11.72 11.05
CA GLY A 317 4.86 -12.38 11.60
C GLY A 317 6.06 -11.44 11.82
N PRO A 318 7.23 -11.99 12.17
CA PRO A 318 8.39 -11.21 12.61
C PRO A 318 9.25 -10.69 11.45
N TYR A 319 8.66 -9.91 10.52
CA TYR A 319 9.40 -9.38 9.37
C TYR A 319 10.54 -8.43 9.75
N GLY A 320 10.35 -7.61 10.79
CA GLY A 320 11.42 -6.71 11.25
C GLY A 320 12.67 -7.48 11.67
N ASP A 321 12.50 -8.54 12.46
CA ASP A 321 13.59 -9.41 12.88
C ASP A 321 14.17 -10.20 11.71
N ALA A 322 13.34 -10.73 10.82
CA ALA A 322 13.78 -11.50 9.66
C ALA A 322 14.61 -10.66 8.69
N LEU A 323 14.20 -9.42 8.42
CA LEU A 323 14.97 -8.52 7.55
C LEU A 323 16.29 -8.10 8.22
N THR A 324 16.25 -7.72 9.50
CA THR A 324 17.43 -7.18 10.21
C THR A 324 18.44 -8.27 10.57
N TYR A 325 18.00 -9.47 10.97
CA TYR A 325 18.87 -10.50 11.52
C TYR A 325 19.05 -11.75 10.63
N GLU A 326 18.25 -11.91 9.56
CA GLU A 326 18.44 -12.99 8.60
C GLU A 326 18.89 -12.43 7.22
N LEU A 327 18.05 -11.59 6.56
CA LEU A 327 18.31 -11.16 5.18
C LEU A 327 19.53 -10.26 5.05
N ILE A 328 19.62 -9.19 5.85
CA ILE A 328 20.74 -8.22 5.75
C ILE A 328 22.08 -8.90 6.03
N PRO A 329 22.27 -9.67 7.12
CA PRO A 329 23.52 -10.40 7.36
C PRO A 329 23.86 -11.40 6.25
N TYR A 330 22.85 -12.09 5.69
CA TYR A 330 23.05 -12.99 4.56
C TYR A 330 23.61 -12.27 3.32
N ILE A 331 23.07 -11.08 3.01
CA ILE A 331 23.55 -10.27 1.88
C ILE A 331 24.96 -9.75 2.15
N GLU A 332 25.23 -9.26 3.35
CA GLU A 332 26.56 -8.75 3.73
C GLU A 332 27.64 -9.84 3.65
N GLU A 333 27.32 -11.06 4.05
CA GLU A 333 28.22 -12.21 3.89
C GLU A 333 28.50 -12.52 2.42
N GLN A 334 27.47 -12.51 1.57
CA GLN A 334 27.60 -12.82 0.14
C GLN A 334 28.38 -11.74 -0.64
N PHE A 335 28.21 -10.47 -0.27
CA PHE A 335 28.72 -9.33 -1.02
C PHE A 335 29.73 -8.47 -0.24
N ARG A 336 30.33 -9.02 0.80
CA ARG A 336 31.40 -8.35 1.57
C ARG A 336 30.93 -7.01 2.18
N GLY A 337 29.74 -6.98 2.75
CA GLY A 337 29.32 -5.88 3.62
C GLY A 337 30.20 -5.81 4.86
N ILE A 338 30.31 -4.62 5.47
CA ILE A 338 31.07 -4.41 6.72
C ILE A 338 30.42 -5.21 7.86
N GLY A 339 29.11 -5.41 7.83
CA GLY A 339 28.39 -6.25 8.79
C GLY A 339 28.12 -5.60 10.15
N GLU A 340 28.33 -4.30 10.29
CA GLU A 340 28.14 -3.58 11.54
C GLU A 340 27.16 -2.41 11.39
N GLY A 341 26.37 -2.15 12.44
CA GLY A 341 25.29 -1.16 12.41
C GLY A 341 25.76 0.25 12.03
N TRP A 342 26.97 0.65 12.41
CA TRP A 342 27.52 1.96 12.05
C TRP A 342 27.68 2.18 10.53
N SER A 343 27.71 1.12 9.74
CA SER A 343 27.90 1.13 8.29
C SER A 343 26.61 0.93 7.50
N ARG A 344 25.46 0.77 8.16
CA ARG A 344 24.15 0.53 7.53
C ARG A 344 23.29 1.76 7.59
N PHE A 345 22.74 2.16 6.45
CA PHE A 345 21.85 3.31 6.30
C PHE A 345 20.57 2.89 5.61
N THR A 346 19.44 3.44 6.07
CA THR A 346 18.14 3.11 5.55
C THR A 346 17.50 4.34 4.93
N TYR A 347 16.74 4.14 3.84
CA TYR A 347 16.08 5.22 3.12
C TYR A 347 14.86 4.71 2.36
N GLY A 348 13.92 5.61 2.09
CA GLY A 348 12.72 5.29 1.32
C GLY A 348 11.73 6.45 1.33
N GLY A 349 10.65 6.28 0.57
CA GLY A 349 9.56 7.24 0.49
C GLY A 349 8.20 6.60 0.71
N SER A 350 7.23 7.36 1.23
CA SER A 350 5.89 6.88 1.55
C SER A 350 5.95 5.74 2.58
N THR A 351 5.41 4.56 2.26
CA THR A 351 5.60 3.33 3.03
C THR A 351 7.06 3.12 3.38
N GLY A 352 7.98 3.20 2.40
CA GLY A 352 9.41 3.03 2.65
C GLY A 352 10.02 4.12 3.53
N GLY A 353 9.46 5.31 3.57
CA GLY A 353 9.86 6.36 4.51
C GLY A 353 9.47 5.99 5.94
N TRP A 354 8.27 5.47 6.13
CA TRP A 354 7.83 4.95 7.43
C TRP A 354 8.69 3.76 7.88
N GLU A 355 8.95 2.80 6.97
CA GLU A 355 9.81 1.65 7.23
C GLU A 355 11.23 2.05 7.63
N ALA A 356 11.85 2.98 6.90
CA ALA A 356 13.18 3.51 7.22
C ALA A 356 13.22 4.11 8.64
N MET A 357 12.19 4.86 9.04
CA MET A 357 12.07 5.39 10.40
C MET A 357 11.82 4.29 11.43
N ALA A 358 10.98 3.30 11.10
CA ALA A 358 10.62 2.21 11.99
C ALA A 358 11.82 1.32 12.32
N VAL A 359 12.57 0.86 11.30
CA VAL A 359 13.76 0.02 11.55
C VAL A 359 14.84 0.79 12.32
N GLN A 360 15.05 2.09 12.04
CA GLN A 360 15.96 2.91 12.83
C GLN A 360 15.51 3.09 14.28
N THR A 361 14.20 3.10 14.54
CA THR A 361 13.62 3.27 15.87
C THR A 361 13.63 1.96 16.66
N PHE A 362 13.23 0.85 16.04
CA PHE A 362 13.12 -0.46 16.71
C PHE A 362 14.46 -1.20 16.81
N TYR A 363 15.38 -0.95 15.87
CA TYR A 363 16.73 -1.53 15.83
C TYR A 363 17.82 -0.45 15.80
N PRO A 364 17.85 0.45 16.80
CA PRO A 364 18.66 1.69 16.73
C PRO A 364 20.17 1.46 16.71
N ASP A 365 20.64 0.28 17.15
CA ASP A 365 22.05 -0.10 17.13
C ASP A 365 22.45 -0.77 15.80
N GLU A 366 21.48 -1.24 15.00
CA GLU A 366 21.70 -1.92 13.73
C GLU A 366 21.78 -0.98 12.53
N TYR A 367 21.34 0.27 12.70
CA TYR A 367 21.34 1.29 11.64
C TYR A 367 21.91 2.62 12.14
N ASN A 368 22.57 3.34 11.26
CA ASN A 368 23.31 4.60 11.58
C ASN A 368 22.73 5.85 10.92
N GLY A 369 21.57 5.77 10.33
CA GLY A 369 20.86 6.91 9.75
C GLY A 369 19.72 6.48 8.86
N ALA A 370 18.59 7.18 9.01
CA ALA A 370 17.36 6.99 8.23
C ALA A 370 17.05 8.26 7.43
N PHE A 371 16.87 8.11 6.13
CA PHE A 371 16.46 9.18 5.21
C PHE A 371 15.00 8.91 4.83
N ILE A 372 14.10 9.68 5.45
CA ILE A 372 12.69 9.43 5.60
C ILE A 372 11.93 10.41 4.71
N ALA A 373 11.62 10.02 3.48
CA ALA A 373 10.90 10.90 2.58
C ALA A 373 9.38 10.65 2.62
N CYS A 374 8.60 11.74 2.68
CA CYS A 374 7.13 11.71 2.63
C CYS A 374 6.51 10.51 3.38
N PRO A 375 6.91 10.21 4.63
CA PRO A 375 6.57 8.97 5.29
C PRO A 375 5.06 8.82 5.46
N ASP A 376 4.57 7.59 5.43
CA ASP A 376 3.25 7.24 5.94
C ASP A 376 3.08 7.76 7.38
N PRO A 377 1.86 7.80 7.96
CA PRO A 377 1.64 8.50 9.22
C PRO A 377 2.58 8.01 10.33
N ILE A 378 3.56 8.82 10.72
CA ILE A 378 4.51 8.53 11.81
C ILE A 378 3.97 8.94 13.18
N ASP A 379 2.84 9.66 13.23
CA ASP A 379 2.10 10.05 14.41
C ASP A 379 0.60 9.87 14.12
N PHE A 380 -0.05 8.93 14.79
CA PHE A 380 -1.43 8.59 14.51
C PHE A 380 -2.47 9.57 15.08
N ARG A 381 -2.05 10.65 15.75
CA ARG A 381 -2.90 11.83 15.97
C ARG A 381 -3.19 12.58 14.67
N ALA A 382 -2.39 12.32 13.65
CA ALA A 382 -2.56 12.78 12.28
C ALA A 382 -2.45 11.58 11.31
N TYR A 383 -3.29 10.57 11.52
CA TYR A 383 -3.46 9.46 10.59
C TYR A 383 -4.20 10.00 9.36
N LEU A 384 -3.42 10.54 8.40
CA LEU A 384 -3.86 11.42 7.32
C LEU A 384 -4.62 12.64 7.89
N THR A 385 -5.95 12.63 7.80
CA THR A 385 -6.84 13.69 8.32
C THR A 385 -7.63 13.28 9.57
N VAL A 386 -7.26 12.15 10.19
CA VAL A 386 -7.98 11.57 11.34
C VAL A 386 -7.08 11.49 12.57
N ASN A 387 -7.53 11.99 13.71
CA ASN A 387 -6.94 11.64 15.00
C ASN A 387 -7.61 10.37 15.51
N ILE A 388 -6.99 9.21 15.30
CA ILE A 388 -7.62 7.92 15.64
C ILE A 388 -7.87 7.74 17.13
N TYR A 389 -7.26 8.55 17.99
CA TYR A 389 -7.43 8.50 19.44
C TYR A 389 -8.65 9.30 19.92
N ASP A 390 -8.86 10.49 19.36
CA ASP A 390 -9.87 11.44 19.80
C ASP A 390 -11.12 11.44 18.91
N ASP A 391 -10.97 11.24 17.59
CA ASP A 391 -12.10 11.22 16.67
C ASP A 391 -12.94 9.94 16.84
N SER A 392 -14.24 10.03 16.64
CA SER A 392 -15.16 8.89 16.71
C SER A 392 -15.33 8.16 15.38
N ASN A 393 -15.00 8.84 14.26
CA ASN A 393 -15.26 8.35 12.91
C ASN A 393 -14.12 8.71 11.93
N GLY A 394 -13.69 7.73 11.13
CA GLY A 394 -12.65 7.89 10.13
C GLY A 394 -13.11 8.51 8.81
N TYR A 395 -14.40 8.47 8.50
CA TYR A 395 -14.94 8.94 7.21
C TYR A 395 -15.54 10.34 7.27
N PHE A 396 -16.10 10.70 8.41
CA PHE A 396 -16.82 11.95 8.59
C PHE A 396 -16.37 12.67 9.84
N TYR A 397 -16.54 13.98 9.83
CA TYR A 397 -16.42 14.82 11.03
C TYR A 397 -17.60 15.78 11.13
N ASP A 398 -18.03 16.06 12.33
CA ASP A 398 -19.10 17.00 12.60
C ASP A 398 -18.53 18.42 12.68
N SER A 399 -18.97 19.27 11.77
CA SER A 399 -18.77 20.70 11.88
C SER A 399 -19.91 21.33 12.69
N GLN A 400 -19.82 22.62 12.95
CA GLN A 400 -20.84 23.31 13.71
C GLN A 400 -22.28 23.16 13.16
N PHE A 401 -22.44 22.93 11.86
CA PHE A 401 -23.74 22.96 11.17
C PHE A 401 -24.05 21.72 10.34
N GLN A 402 -23.06 20.90 10.05
CA GLN A 402 -23.22 19.74 9.17
C GLN A 402 -22.11 18.71 9.38
N THR A 403 -22.40 17.46 9.04
CA THR A 403 -21.41 16.40 8.91
C THR A 403 -20.75 16.49 7.55
N LEU A 404 -19.42 16.47 7.51
CA LEU A 404 -18.62 16.60 6.28
C LEU A 404 -17.77 15.36 6.07
N PRO A 405 -17.58 14.90 4.81
CA PRO A 405 -16.65 13.82 4.51
C PRO A 405 -15.21 14.26 4.78
N ARG A 406 -14.40 13.37 5.33
CA ARG A 406 -12.97 13.61 5.49
C ARG A 406 -12.26 13.42 4.15
N PRO A 407 -11.40 14.36 3.73
CA PRO A 407 -10.63 14.20 2.53
C PRO A 407 -9.60 13.06 2.68
N GLY A 408 -9.44 12.26 1.62
CA GLY A 408 -8.46 11.18 1.54
C GLY A 408 -7.33 11.47 0.58
N HIS A 409 -7.62 12.17 -0.52
CA HIS A 409 -6.63 12.51 -1.55
C HIS A 409 -6.90 13.93 -2.09
N ARG A 410 -5.84 14.71 -2.27
CA ARG A 410 -5.86 16.07 -2.85
C ARG A 410 -4.75 16.24 -3.89
N ASP A 411 -4.87 17.28 -4.73
CA ASP A 411 -3.76 17.79 -5.54
C ASP A 411 -2.98 18.90 -4.79
N TYR A 412 -1.91 19.40 -5.42
CA TYR A 412 -1.08 20.49 -4.87
C TYR A 412 -1.81 21.84 -4.73
N LEU A 413 -2.97 22.00 -5.36
CA LEU A 413 -3.85 23.16 -5.22
C LEU A 413 -4.82 23.02 -4.05
N GLY A 414 -4.94 21.81 -3.47
CA GLY A 414 -5.84 21.49 -2.39
C GLY A 414 -7.22 20.99 -2.84
N ASN A 415 -7.42 20.73 -4.14
CA ASN A 415 -8.66 20.12 -4.62
C ASN A 415 -8.74 18.67 -4.16
N VAL A 416 -9.86 18.30 -3.52
CA VAL A 416 -10.09 16.93 -3.04
C VAL A 416 -10.58 16.05 -4.18
N HIS A 417 -9.90 14.94 -4.44
CA HIS A 417 -10.22 13.98 -5.49
C HIS A 417 -10.94 12.74 -4.95
N ALA A 418 -10.67 12.35 -3.71
CA ALA A 418 -11.32 11.22 -3.05
C ALA A 418 -11.46 11.50 -1.55
N SER A 419 -12.53 11.00 -0.94
CA SER A 419 -12.70 11.00 0.50
C SER A 419 -12.11 9.74 1.13
N GLN A 420 -11.96 9.74 2.47
CA GLN A 420 -11.59 8.54 3.23
C GLN A 420 -12.57 7.38 2.98
N TYR A 421 -13.86 7.70 2.86
CA TYR A 421 -14.90 6.70 2.54
C TYR A 421 -14.67 6.06 1.16
N ASP A 422 -14.36 6.87 0.12
CA ASP A 422 -14.19 6.37 -1.25
C ASP A 422 -13.03 5.37 -1.32
N VAL A 423 -11.88 5.69 -0.71
CA VAL A 423 -10.71 4.80 -0.69
C VAL A 423 -11.03 3.48 0.03
N ASN A 424 -11.60 3.57 1.23
CA ASN A 424 -11.96 2.38 2.00
C ASN A 424 -13.07 1.55 1.33
N ARG A 425 -13.96 2.20 0.58
CA ARG A 425 -15.01 1.49 -0.17
C ARG A 425 -14.44 0.70 -1.36
N LEU A 426 -13.46 1.26 -2.06
CA LEU A 426 -12.73 0.52 -3.10
C LEU A 426 -12.04 -0.71 -2.49
N GLU A 427 -11.34 -0.55 -1.37
CA GLU A 427 -10.69 -1.68 -0.70
C GLU A 427 -11.70 -2.76 -0.29
N ALA A 428 -12.86 -2.38 0.26
CA ALA A 428 -13.92 -3.32 0.61
C ALA A 428 -14.51 -4.06 -0.62
N ALA A 429 -14.48 -3.45 -1.81
CA ALA A 429 -14.87 -4.12 -3.04
C ALA A 429 -13.79 -5.13 -3.49
N LEU A 430 -12.51 -4.79 -3.35
CA LEU A 430 -11.37 -5.64 -3.71
C LEU A 430 -11.17 -6.83 -2.76
N GLY A 431 -11.41 -6.65 -1.46
CA GLY A 431 -11.26 -7.70 -0.46
C GLY A 431 -11.91 -7.35 0.87
N ASP A 432 -12.14 -8.35 1.71
CA ASP A 432 -12.51 -8.18 3.11
C ASP A 432 -11.38 -8.67 4.02
N LYS A 433 -11.50 -8.49 5.34
CA LYS A 433 -10.56 -9.02 6.35
C LYS A 433 -9.09 -8.65 6.09
N GLY A 434 -8.82 -7.47 5.52
CA GLY A 434 -7.46 -7.02 5.21
C GLY A 434 -6.89 -7.57 3.89
N ARG A 435 -7.71 -8.18 3.01
CA ARG A 435 -7.27 -8.92 1.82
C ARG A 435 -7.39 -8.16 0.51
N SER A 436 -7.56 -6.84 0.56
CA SER A 436 -7.69 -6.03 -0.66
C SER A 436 -6.38 -5.85 -1.42
N GLY A 437 -5.23 -6.05 -0.78
CA GLY A 437 -3.93 -5.70 -1.33
C GLY A 437 -3.72 -4.19 -1.46
N GLN A 438 -4.36 -3.39 -0.59
CA GLN A 438 -4.34 -1.93 -0.65
C GLN A 438 -3.92 -1.32 0.69
N GLN A 439 -3.64 -0.03 0.69
CA GLN A 439 -2.94 0.71 1.73
C GLN A 439 -3.59 0.68 3.13
N TYR A 440 -4.91 0.86 3.24
CA TYR A 440 -5.55 0.86 4.57
C TYR A 440 -5.64 -0.54 5.15
N ASP A 441 -5.85 -1.54 4.29
CA ASP A 441 -5.89 -2.93 4.71
C ASP A 441 -4.51 -3.42 5.18
N ILE A 442 -3.39 -2.98 4.54
CA ILE A 442 -2.06 -3.33 5.05
C ILE A 442 -1.73 -2.62 6.36
N TRP A 443 -2.14 -1.37 6.56
CA TRP A 443 -1.97 -0.72 7.85
C TRP A 443 -2.69 -1.49 8.96
N GLU A 444 -3.92 -1.96 8.71
CA GLU A 444 -4.62 -2.82 9.65
C GLU A 444 -3.91 -4.17 9.83
N ALA A 445 -3.42 -4.81 8.76
CA ALA A 445 -2.70 -6.07 8.85
C ALA A 445 -1.38 -5.95 9.63
N THR A 446 -0.69 -4.81 9.50
CA THR A 446 0.57 -4.54 10.18
C THR A 446 0.36 -4.12 11.63
N PHE A 447 -0.52 -3.14 11.86
CA PHE A 447 -0.58 -2.43 13.13
C PHE A 447 -1.64 -2.97 14.09
N SER A 448 -2.61 -3.77 13.64
CA SER A 448 -3.69 -4.28 14.50
C SER A 448 -3.32 -5.57 15.22
N PRO A 449 -3.95 -5.83 16.38
CA PRO A 449 -3.91 -7.16 16.95
C PRO A 449 -4.64 -8.15 16.05
N MET A 450 -4.21 -9.42 16.07
CA MET A 450 -4.91 -10.51 15.40
C MET A 450 -6.24 -10.80 16.11
N GLY A 451 -7.31 -10.98 15.34
CA GLY A 451 -8.59 -11.42 15.84
C GLY A 451 -8.63 -12.93 16.13
N ASP A 452 -9.68 -13.39 16.80
CA ASP A 452 -9.90 -14.82 17.09
C ASP A 452 -10.03 -15.68 15.83
N ASP A 453 -10.38 -15.07 14.70
CA ASP A 453 -10.49 -15.71 13.39
C ASP A 453 -9.16 -15.68 12.58
N GLY A 454 -8.09 -15.18 13.18
CA GLY A 454 -6.76 -15.12 12.58
C GLY A 454 -6.50 -13.93 11.64
N TYR A 455 -7.49 -13.11 11.40
CA TYR A 455 -7.34 -11.91 10.57
C TYR A 455 -7.10 -10.67 11.42
N PRO A 456 -6.54 -9.58 10.85
CA PRO A 456 -6.33 -8.34 11.58
C PRO A 456 -7.66 -7.73 12.03
N GLN A 457 -7.70 -7.23 13.25
CA GLN A 457 -8.85 -6.46 13.74
C GLN A 457 -8.92 -5.12 13.04
N ARG A 458 -10.13 -4.66 12.70
CA ARG A 458 -10.35 -3.41 12.01
C ARG A 458 -10.13 -2.21 12.92
N LEU A 459 -9.39 -1.21 12.44
CA LEU A 459 -9.27 0.09 13.10
C LEU A 459 -10.63 0.80 13.15
N TRP A 460 -11.39 0.67 12.07
CA TRP A 460 -12.76 1.15 11.98
C TRP A 460 -13.65 0.24 11.15
N ASP A 461 -14.93 0.31 11.42
CA ASP A 461 -15.93 -0.38 10.62
C ASP A 461 -15.92 0.14 9.18
N LYS A 462 -15.70 -0.73 8.20
CA LYS A 462 -15.51 -0.35 6.78
C LYS A 462 -16.80 0.21 6.12
N GLU A 463 -17.97 0.02 6.70
CA GLU A 463 -19.22 0.59 6.19
C GLU A 463 -19.54 1.94 6.83
N THR A 464 -19.33 2.08 8.13
CA THR A 464 -19.74 3.25 8.91
C THR A 464 -18.62 4.21 9.26
N GLY A 465 -17.37 3.76 9.24
CA GLY A 465 -16.19 4.54 9.65
C GLY A 465 -16.02 4.69 11.16
N VAL A 466 -16.84 4.02 11.98
CA VAL A 466 -16.73 4.09 13.45
C VAL A 466 -15.43 3.46 13.93
N ILE A 467 -14.63 4.24 14.66
CA ILE A 467 -13.29 3.85 15.12
C ILE A 467 -13.38 2.95 16.37
N ASP A 468 -12.68 1.80 16.33
CA ASP A 468 -12.44 0.97 17.50
C ASP A 468 -11.29 1.53 18.33
N LYS A 469 -11.63 2.08 19.51
CA LYS A 469 -10.64 2.72 20.39
C LYS A 469 -9.66 1.73 21.03
N ASN A 470 -10.00 0.46 21.15
CA ASN A 470 -9.07 -0.55 21.67
C ASN A 470 -8.00 -0.87 20.63
N VAL A 471 -8.41 -1.00 19.36
CA VAL A 471 -7.46 -1.18 18.24
C VAL A 471 -6.58 0.06 18.09
N ALA A 472 -7.16 1.27 18.11
CA ALA A 472 -6.40 2.52 18.07
C ALA A 472 -5.37 2.62 19.22
N GLN A 473 -5.74 2.18 20.44
CA GLN A 473 -4.81 2.15 21.57
C GLN A 473 -3.67 1.15 21.36
N TYR A 474 -3.96 -0.03 20.79
CA TYR A 474 -2.93 -1.02 20.44
C TYR A 474 -1.95 -0.46 19.41
N TRP A 475 -2.44 0.22 18.38
CA TRP A 475 -1.61 0.92 17.39
C TRP A 475 -0.69 1.93 18.05
N ARG A 476 -1.23 2.77 18.96
CA ARG A 476 -0.44 3.77 19.68
C ARG A 476 0.74 3.16 20.43
N ASP A 477 0.47 2.11 21.17
CA ASP A 477 1.46 1.55 22.10
C ASP A 477 2.56 0.76 21.37
N ASN A 478 2.28 0.25 20.16
CA ASN A 478 3.17 -0.65 19.42
C ASN A 478 3.74 -0.07 18.11
N TYR A 479 3.05 0.86 17.44
CA TYR A 479 3.42 1.28 16.08
C TYR A 479 3.38 2.78 15.81
N ASP A 480 2.78 3.61 16.68
CA ASP A 480 2.90 5.07 16.57
C ASP A 480 4.34 5.48 16.90
N LEU A 481 5.15 5.69 15.85
CA LEU A 481 6.59 5.92 15.98
C LEU A 481 6.88 7.16 16.84
N MET A 482 6.12 8.24 16.66
CA MET A 482 6.34 9.45 17.46
C MET A 482 5.89 9.30 18.90
N HIS A 483 4.82 8.53 19.16
CA HIS A 483 4.44 8.19 20.53
C HIS A 483 5.55 7.38 21.21
N ILE A 484 6.07 6.35 20.55
CA ILE A 484 7.15 5.47 21.07
C ILE A 484 8.43 6.26 21.31
N ILE A 485 8.88 7.05 20.33
CA ILE A 485 10.08 7.89 20.45
C ILE A 485 9.94 8.89 21.61
N LYS A 486 8.79 9.54 21.72
CA LYS A 486 8.50 10.50 22.79
C LYS A 486 8.46 9.84 24.17
N ARG A 487 7.78 8.69 24.29
CA ARG A 487 7.67 7.91 25.51
C ARG A 487 9.03 7.47 26.03
N ASP A 488 9.86 6.99 25.11
CA ASP A 488 11.13 6.31 25.44
C ASP A 488 12.35 7.20 25.14
N TRP A 489 12.18 8.52 24.96
CA TRP A 489 13.26 9.45 24.58
C TRP A 489 14.51 9.38 25.46
N ALA A 490 14.33 9.15 26.76
CA ALA A 490 15.46 9.05 27.68
C ALA A 490 16.44 7.90 27.34
N THR A 491 15.97 6.87 26.66
CA THR A 491 16.77 5.68 26.26
C THR A 491 17.01 5.63 24.75
N LEU A 492 16.01 6.03 23.94
CA LEU A 492 16.13 6.06 22.48
C LEU A 492 16.87 7.30 21.97
N GLY A 493 16.65 8.46 22.58
CA GLY A 493 17.25 9.72 22.13
C GLY A 493 18.76 9.63 21.91
N PRO A 494 19.57 9.12 22.89
CA PRO A 494 21.01 8.95 22.67
C PRO A 494 21.39 8.02 21.52
N LYS A 495 20.53 7.08 21.15
CA LYS A 495 20.74 6.14 20.03
C LYS A 495 20.29 6.70 18.70
N LEU A 496 19.36 7.67 18.71
CA LEU A 496 18.80 8.32 17.52
C LEU A 496 19.44 9.65 17.17
N GLU A 497 20.32 10.19 18.03
CA GLU A 497 20.97 11.48 17.82
C GLU A 497 21.68 11.55 16.45
N GLY A 498 21.25 12.50 15.61
CA GLY A 498 21.79 12.72 14.26
C GLY A 498 21.42 11.66 13.22
N LYS A 499 20.43 10.78 13.50
CA LYS A 499 20.08 9.67 12.61
C LYS A 499 18.77 9.89 11.84
N LEU A 500 17.88 10.79 12.27
CA LEU A 500 16.59 10.99 11.65
C LEU A 500 16.62 12.20 10.69
N HIS A 501 16.43 11.93 9.39
CA HIS A 501 16.36 12.95 8.35
C HIS A 501 15.02 12.83 7.65
N ILE A 502 14.08 13.76 7.91
CA ILE A 502 12.69 13.69 7.46
C ILE A 502 12.43 14.76 6.40
N TYR A 503 11.78 14.37 5.33
CA TYR A 503 11.46 15.24 4.20
C TYR A 503 9.97 15.08 3.86
N ALA A 504 9.24 16.19 3.67
CA ALA A 504 7.83 16.14 3.29
C ALA A 504 7.46 17.28 2.34
N GLY A 505 6.63 17.01 1.35
CA GLY A 505 5.95 18.06 0.63
C GLY A 505 4.87 18.71 1.49
N ASP A 506 4.79 20.05 1.56
CA ASP A 506 3.77 20.71 2.38
C ASP A 506 2.35 20.60 1.79
N MET A 507 2.25 20.18 0.52
CA MET A 507 1.01 19.83 -0.16
C MET A 507 0.90 18.34 -0.47
N ASP A 508 1.47 17.48 0.40
CA ASP A 508 1.37 16.03 0.26
C ASP A 508 -0.06 15.60 -0.07
N ASN A 509 -0.20 14.76 -1.11
CA ASN A 509 -1.50 14.37 -1.68
C ASN A 509 -2.39 13.61 -0.69
N TYR A 510 -1.77 12.91 0.28
CA TYR A 510 -2.45 12.08 1.29
C TYR A 510 -2.46 12.73 2.68
N TYR A 511 -2.07 14.02 2.79
CA TYR A 511 -1.97 14.77 4.05
C TYR A 511 -0.94 14.23 5.04
N LEU A 512 0.08 13.49 4.58
CA LEU A 512 1.10 12.86 5.42
C LEU A 512 2.02 13.90 6.09
N ASN A 513 2.15 15.08 5.49
CA ASN A 513 2.83 16.24 6.11
C ASN A 513 2.25 16.61 7.49
N ASN A 514 0.99 16.29 7.77
CA ASN A 514 0.38 16.59 9.07
C ASN A 514 1.08 15.84 10.22
N ALA A 515 1.43 14.58 10.02
CA ALA A 515 2.17 13.80 11.01
C ALA A 515 3.61 14.29 11.18
N VAL A 516 4.22 14.78 10.09
CA VAL A 516 5.60 15.34 10.13
C VAL A 516 5.65 16.64 10.93
N TYR A 517 4.62 17.50 10.83
CA TYR A 517 4.54 18.72 11.68
C TYR A 517 4.50 18.38 13.18
N LEU A 518 3.78 17.32 13.56
CA LEU A 518 3.73 16.86 14.96
C LEU A 518 5.07 16.25 15.41
N ALA A 519 5.78 15.61 14.50
CA ALA A 519 7.13 15.08 14.74
C ALA A 519 8.13 16.21 14.94
N GLU A 520 8.10 17.25 14.09
CA GLU A 520 8.93 18.45 14.20
C GLU A 520 8.76 19.15 15.54
N ASP A 521 7.51 19.41 15.94
CA ASP A 521 7.18 20.04 17.23
C ASP A 521 7.85 19.32 18.42
N PHE A 522 7.95 18.00 18.38
CA PHE A 522 8.61 17.26 19.45
C PHE A 522 10.12 17.21 19.27
N LEU A 523 10.61 16.82 18.10
CA LEU A 523 12.05 16.57 17.86
C LEU A 523 12.87 17.85 18.02
N GLU A 524 12.42 18.96 17.46
CA GLU A 524 13.07 20.27 17.60
C GLU A 524 13.02 20.81 19.04
N GLY A 525 12.05 20.37 19.83
CA GLY A 525 11.95 20.71 21.26
C GLY A 525 12.87 19.89 22.17
N THR A 526 13.55 18.86 21.68
CA THR A 526 14.44 18.01 22.49
C THR A 526 15.72 18.72 22.87
N SER A 527 16.29 18.42 24.04
CA SER A 527 17.50 19.11 24.56
C SER A 527 18.49 18.21 25.30
N ASN A 528 18.09 16.96 25.59
CA ASN A 528 18.95 16.01 26.30
C ASN A 528 18.66 14.55 25.87
N PRO A 529 19.28 14.10 24.76
CA PRO A 529 20.02 14.93 23.79
C PRO A 529 19.08 15.77 22.92
N TYR A 530 19.63 16.75 22.21
CA TYR A 530 18.97 17.30 21.04
C TYR A 530 18.99 16.25 19.92
N TYR A 531 17.90 16.10 19.16
CA TYR A 531 17.79 14.99 18.20
C TYR A 531 18.84 15.06 17.06
N GLY A 532 19.33 16.28 16.73
CA GLY A 532 20.48 16.51 15.84
C GLY A 532 20.31 16.05 14.39
N GLY A 533 19.08 15.73 13.99
CA GLY A 533 18.73 15.35 12.63
C GLY A 533 18.31 16.52 11.77
N VAL A 534 17.47 16.25 10.74
CA VAL A 534 16.98 17.26 9.81
C VAL A 534 15.50 17.01 9.52
N ILE A 535 14.71 18.10 9.48
CA ILE A 535 13.34 18.08 8.95
C ILE A 535 13.24 19.20 7.92
N GLU A 536 12.88 18.86 6.69
CA GLU A 536 12.80 19.81 5.57
C GLU A 536 11.46 19.66 4.84
N TYR A 537 10.93 20.78 4.35
CA TYR A 537 9.67 20.81 3.59
C TYR A 537 9.90 21.36 2.19
N GLY A 538 9.26 20.71 1.20
CA GLY A 538 9.15 21.22 -0.15
C GLY A 538 7.98 22.19 -0.29
N ASP A 539 8.24 23.44 -0.68
CA ASP A 539 7.20 24.44 -0.90
C ASP A 539 6.26 24.01 -2.02
N ARG A 540 4.98 23.80 -1.69
CA ARG A 540 3.93 23.28 -2.55
C ARG A 540 4.26 21.94 -3.23
N ALA A 541 5.24 21.22 -2.69
CA ALA A 541 5.60 19.89 -3.18
C ALA A 541 4.56 18.85 -2.75
N GLU A 542 4.32 17.91 -3.64
CA GLU A 542 3.38 16.81 -3.46
C GLU A 542 4.02 15.61 -2.80
N HIS A 543 3.29 14.52 -2.73
CA HIS A 543 3.75 13.24 -2.20
C HIS A 543 5.03 12.74 -2.89
N CYS A 544 5.92 12.12 -2.14
CA CYS A 544 7.25 11.63 -2.53
C CYS A 544 8.31 12.71 -2.74
N TRP A 545 8.11 13.94 -2.28
CA TRP A 545 9.22 14.89 -2.20
C TRP A 545 10.24 14.41 -1.15
N ASN A 546 11.54 14.44 -1.51
CA ASN A 546 12.60 13.75 -0.79
C ASN A 546 13.77 14.64 -0.37
N GLY A 547 13.58 15.97 -0.36
CA GLY A 547 14.61 16.93 0.01
C GLY A 547 15.38 17.52 -1.18
N ASP A 548 15.01 17.21 -2.42
CA ASP A 548 15.60 17.84 -3.60
C ASP A 548 14.95 19.20 -3.89
N HIS A 549 15.65 20.28 -3.56
CA HIS A 549 15.19 21.64 -3.81
C HIS A 549 15.45 22.14 -5.24
N GLU A 550 16.18 21.38 -6.05
CA GLU A 550 16.58 21.79 -7.39
C GLU A 550 15.69 21.22 -8.51
N ASN A 551 15.09 20.05 -8.26
CA ASN A 551 14.29 19.36 -9.27
C ASN A 551 12.82 19.31 -8.86
N SER A 552 11.94 19.19 -9.87
CA SER A 552 10.52 18.98 -9.63
C SER A 552 10.30 17.68 -8.85
N ASN A 553 9.18 17.62 -8.11
CA ASN A 553 8.82 16.46 -7.31
C ASN A 553 8.81 15.14 -8.11
N ALA A 554 8.36 15.18 -9.37
CA ALA A 554 8.35 14.01 -10.25
C ALA A 554 9.74 13.45 -10.57
N ILE A 555 10.75 14.33 -10.64
CA ILE A 555 12.14 13.96 -10.95
C ILE A 555 12.89 13.60 -9.67
N SER A 556 12.67 14.35 -8.57
CA SER A 556 13.39 14.16 -7.31
C SER A 556 13.27 12.73 -6.78
N ARG A 557 12.12 12.10 -6.93
CA ARG A 557 11.87 10.72 -6.49
C ARG A 557 12.79 9.68 -7.14
N LEU A 558 13.36 9.97 -8.30
CA LEU A 558 14.25 9.06 -9.04
C LEU A 558 15.70 9.14 -8.55
N ARG A 559 16.02 10.06 -7.63
CA ARG A 559 17.37 10.42 -7.23
C ARG A 559 17.80 9.92 -5.85
N TYR A 560 17.01 9.10 -5.19
CA TYR A 560 17.30 8.59 -3.84
C TYR A 560 18.71 7.99 -3.69
N ASN A 561 19.13 7.17 -4.65
CA ASN A 561 20.37 6.39 -4.57
C ASN A 561 21.66 7.23 -4.59
N THR A 562 21.57 8.51 -4.90
CA THR A 562 22.74 9.43 -4.93
C THR A 562 22.60 10.60 -3.98
N MET A 563 21.37 11.07 -3.72
CA MET A 563 21.11 12.30 -2.98
C MET A 563 21.63 12.29 -1.54
N TYR A 564 21.48 11.18 -0.85
CA TYR A 564 21.78 11.09 0.58
C TYR A 564 23.24 10.76 0.88
N LEU A 565 24.02 10.34 -0.12
CA LEU A 565 25.41 9.93 0.05
C LEU A 565 26.30 10.97 0.75
N PRO A 566 26.23 12.28 0.48
CA PRO A 566 27.03 13.26 1.20
C PRO A 566 26.80 13.25 2.71
N ARG A 567 25.54 13.14 3.15
CA ARG A 567 25.17 13.05 4.57
C ARG A 567 25.60 11.71 5.18
N ILE A 568 25.43 10.62 4.45
CA ILE A 568 25.90 9.28 4.85
C ILE A 568 27.42 9.29 5.06
N MET A 569 28.18 9.85 4.12
CA MET A 569 29.64 9.95 4.22
C MET A 569 30.10 10.78 5.40
N GLU A 570 29.40 11.87 5.69
CA GLU A 570 29.70 12.68 6.87
C GLU A 570 29.38 11.92 8.16
N ARG A 571 28.26 11.24 8.22
CA ARG A 571 27.87 10.44 9.39
C ARG A 571 28.86 9.31 9.65
N ILE A 572 29.32 8.60 8.63
CA ILE A 572 30.37 7.57 8.75
C ILE A 572 31.63 8.15 9.38
N LYS A 573 32.11 9.31 8.91
CA LYS A 573 33.31 9.97 9.48
C LYS A 573 33.16 10.30 10.95
N GLN A 574 31.95 10.66 11.39
CA GLN A 574 31.66 11.10 12.77
C GLN A 574 31.46 9.93 13.73
N SER A 575 30.93 8.82 13.25
CA SER A 575 30.41 7.74 14.10
C SER A 575 31.10 6.39 13.95
N ALA A 576 31.98 6.23 12.95
CA ALA A 576 32.73 4.98 12.80
C ALA A 576 33.59 4.72 14.03
N PRO A 577 33.62 3.49 14.56
CA PRO A 577 34.44 3.14 15.72
C PRO A 577 35.94 3.27 15.40
N GLU A 578 36.74 3.42 16.46
CA GLU A 578 38.21 3.50 16.33
C GLU A 578 38.76 2.21 15.68
N GLY A 579 39.52 2.34 14.60
CA GLY A 579 40.11 1.24 13.87
C GLY A 579 39.21 0.67 12.75
N ALA A 580 38.01 1.26 12.52
CA ALA A 580 37.15 0.87 11.41
C ALA A 580 37.84 1.08 10.05
N ASP A 581 37.57 0.19 9.09
CA ASP A 581 38.04 0.35 7.72
C ASP A 581 37.21 1.42 7.00
N LEU A 582 37.83 2.57 6.76
CA LEU A 582 37.24 3.69 6.03
C LEU A 582 37.85 3.87 4.63
N THR A 583 38.69 2.96 4.18
CA THR A 583 39.53 3.13 3.00
C THR A 583 39.40 2.04 1.93
N SER A 584 39.15 0.78 2.26
CA SER A 584 39.13 -0.34 1.31
C SER A 584 38.07 -0.16 0.21
N TRP A 585 36.99 0.55 0.49
CA TRP A 585 35.87 0.83 -0.41
C TRP A 585 35.95 2.21 -1.10
N ARG A 586 37.14 2.83 -1.11
CA ARG A 586 37.39 4.16 -1.73
C ARG A 586 38.42 4.10 -2.87
N TYR A 587 38.40 3.05 -3.62
CA TYR A 587 39.28 2.87 -4.79
C TYR A 587 38.72 3.51 -6.07
#